data_ddc908777dc03e34d515281d28ba00ca
#
_entry.id   ddc908777dc03e34d515281d28ba00ca
#
_cell.length_a   1.000
_cell.length_b   1.000
_cell.length_c   1.000
_cell.angle_alpha   90.00
_cell.angle_beta   90.00
_cell.angle_gamma   90.00
#
_symmetry.space_group_name_H-M   'P 1'
#
loop_
_entity.id
_entity.type
_entity.pdbx_description
1 polymer ?
#
loop_
_entity_poly.entity_id
_entity_poly.type
_entity_poly.pdbx_seq_one_letter_code
_entity_poly.pdbx_strand_id
1 'polypeptide(L)'
;GPWGHKEEYTAQFANKADPRSQQSNPIMASMLQSVDESLGRVMDELDELGLMNDTLFIFYSDNGGNTHSNVPGARGMDVTQGHPKWDFVQDWKKWAGNQPPTNNAPLREGKGRIYEGGQRVPLMVRWPGRVEPGSINDEIVGPIDLYPTILEVAGLDVPKGHIVDGESLIPILEQSGGLERQAYFTWFPHLVPAVSVRQGDWKLIRRFEPHPNYPEVRELYNLLEDISETQNLASEMPDKVAELDALIDQFIQDTNALAPIPNPDFNAAVQRINNDADPIA
;
A
#
# COMPACT_ATOMS: atom_id res chain seq x y z
N GLY A 1 0.36 6.83 -16.61
CA GLY A 1 -0.02 6.57 -18.00
C GLY A 1 -1.47 6.13 -18.11
N PRO A 2 -2.03 5.99 -19.32
CA PRO A 2 -3.37 5.46 -19.48
C PRO A 2 -3.46 4.01 -19.00
N TRP A 3 -4.63 3.65 -18.47
CA TRP A 3 -4.91 2.29 -18.02
C TRP A 3 -5.24 1.44 -19.26
N GLY A 4 -4.40 0.45 -19.55
CA GLY A 4 -4.68 -0.52 -20.60
C GLY A 4 -5.62 -1.60 -20.08
N HIS A 5 -6.67 -1.94 -20.84
CA HIS A 5 -7.57 -3.03 -20.49
C HIS A 5 -7.98 -3.81 -21.74
N LYS A 6 -8.49 -5.03 -21.56
CA LYS A 6 -9.09 -5.83 -22.64
C LYS A 6 -10.59 -5.55 -22.67
N GLU A 7 -11.09 -5.04 -23.79
CA GLU A 7 -12.50 -4.63 -23.92
C GLU A 7 -13.45 -5.81 -23.69
N GLU A 8 -13.11 -7.01 -24.14
CA GLU A 8 -13.88 -8.23 -23.91
C GLU A 8 -14.07 -8.55 -22.43
N TYR A 9 -13.01 -8.38 -21.61
CA TYR A 9 -13.11 -8.60 -20.15
C TYR A 9 -13.90 -7.48 -19.49
N THR A 10 -13.66 -6.23 -19.92
CA THR A 10 -14.40 -5.08 -19.39
C THR A 10 -15.89 -5.22 -19.61
N ALA A 11 -16.32 -5.69 -20.79
CA ALA A 11 -17.71 -5.94 -21.11
C ALA A 11 -18.35 -7.01 -20.20
N GLN A 12 -17.59 -8.03 -19.78
CA GLN A 12 -18.07 -9.05 -18.84
C GLN A 12 -18.37 -8.47 -17.45
N PHE A 13 -17.61 -7.48 -17.01
CA PHE A 13 -17.76 -6.84 -15.71
C PHE A 13 -18.68 -5.63 -15.69
N ALA A 14 -19.03 -5.07 -16.85
CA ALA A 14 -19.79 -3.81 -16.95
C ALA A 14 -21.15 -3.83 -16.23
N ASN A 15 -21.78 -5.00 -16.15
CA ASN A 15 -23.08 -5.19 -15.49
C ASN A 15 -22.98 -6.06 -14.22
N LYS A 16 -21.77 -6.38 -13.75
CA LYS A 16 -21.58 -7.20 -12.56
C LYS A 16 -21.73 -6.33 -11.31
N ALA A 17 -22.75 -6.60 -10.51
CA ALA A 17 -22.96 -5.91 -9.25
C ALA A 17 -21.96 -6.39 -8.18
N ASP A 18 -21.38 -5.45 -7.44
CA ASP A 18 -20.74 -5.76 -6.16
C ASP A 18 -21.79 -5.75 -5.05
N PRO A 19 -21.98 -6.85 -4.31
CA PRO A 19 -22.95 -6.92 -3.21
C PRO A 19 -22.73 -5.88 -2.12
N ARG A 20 -21.46 -5.41 -1.96
CA ARG A 20 -21.10 -4.38 -0.99
C ARG A 20 -21.26 -2.96 -1.53
N SER A 21 -21.54 -2.81 -2.83
CA SER A 21 -21.61 -1.51 -3.53
C SER A 21 -20.34 -0.65 -3.38
N GLN A 22 -19.19 -1.29 -3.23
CA GLN A 22 -17.89 -0.63 -3.02
C GLN A 22 -17.01 -0.65 -4.26
N GLN A 23 -17.10 -1.71 -5.07
CA GLN A 23 -16.27 -1.93 -6.25
C GLN A 23 -17.14 -2.05 -7.48
N SER A 24 -17.01 -1.13 -8.42
CA SER A 24 -17.87 -1.11 -9.61
C SER A 24 -17.14 -0.73 -10.89
N ASN A 25 -15.80 -0.56 -10.85
CA ASN A 25 -15.03 -0.18 -12.02
C ASN A 25 -14.68 -1.39 -12.89
N PRO A 26 -15.33 -1.58 -14.07
CA PRO A 26 -15.11 -2.75 -14.92
C PRO A 26 -13.75 -2.76 -15.61
N ILE A 27 -13.12 -1.58 -15.80
CA ILE A 27 -11.76 -1.47 -16.35
C ILE A 27 -10.78 -2.11 -15.37
N MET A 28 -10.88 -1.76 -14.08
CA MET A 28 -10.01 -2.33 -13.05
C MET A 28 -10.23 -3.84 -12.91
N ALA A 29 -11.46 -4.30 -12.95
CA ALA A 29 -11.78 -5.73 -12.92
C ALA A 29 -11.14 -6.48 -14.09
N SER A 30 -11.20 -5.92 -15.30
CA SER A 30 -10.53 -6.45 -16.50
C SER A 30 -9.02 -6.55 -16.35
N MET A 31 -8.40 -5.54 -15.73
CA MET A 31 -6.95 -5.55 -15.47
C MET A 31 -6.58 -6.63 -14.46
N LEU A 32 -7.35 -6.76 -13.37
CA LEU A 32 -7.14 -7.81 -12.38
C LEU A 32 -7.31 -9.21 -12.97
N GLN A 33 -8.31 -9.43 -13.84
CA GLN A 33 -8.45 -10.69 -14.56
C GLN A 33 -7.21 -10.99 -15.41
N SER A 34 -6.65 -9.99 -16.07
CA SER A 34 -5.43 -10.18 -16.87
C SER A 34 -4.21 -10.54 -16.03
N VAL A 35 -4.12 -10.04 -14.80
CA VAL A 35 -3.08 -10.43 -13.83
C VAL A 35 -3.31 -11.88 -13.39
N ASP A 36 -4.54 -12.22 -12.98
CA ASP A 36 -4.92 -13.57 -12.54
C ASP A 36 -4.60 -14.63 -13.59
N GLU A 37 -5.01 -14.42 -14.84
CA GLU A 37 -4.70 -15.34 -15.95
C GLU A 37 -3.18 -15.43 -16.23
N SER A 38 -2.43 -14.35 -16.01
CA SER A 38 -0.98 -14.38 -16.19
C SER A 38 -0.31 -15.20 -15.12
N LEU A 39 -0.78 -15.12 -13.87
CA LEU A 39 -0.32 -15.96 -12.77
C LEU A 39 -0.68 -17.44 -13.02
N GLY A 40 -1.92 -17.70 -13.47
CA GLY A 40 -2.38 -19.03 -13.84
C GLY A 40 -1.43 -19.67 -14.86
N ARG A 41 -1.12 -18.96 -15.95
CA ARG A 41 -0.17 -19.48 -16.97
C ARG A 41 1.23 -19.77 -16.44
N VAL A 42 1.74 -18.95 -15.51
CA VAL A 42 3.04 -19.25 -14.87
C VAL A 42 2.95 -20.50 -14.02
N MET A 43 1.86 -20.68 -13.29
CA MET A 43 1.64 -21.87 -12.46
C MET A 43 1.46 -23.14 -13.31
N ASP A 44 0.71 -23.04 -14.40
CA ASP A 44 0.52 -24.16 -15.36
C ASP A 44 1.87 -24.59 -15.98
N GLU A 45 2.71 -23.63 -16.38
CA GLU A 45 4.05 -23.93 -16.93
C GLU A 45 4.95 -24.60 -15.89
N LEU A 46 4.91 -24.14 -14.63
CA LEU A 46 5.67 -24.78 -13.54
C LEU A 46 5.20 -26.22 -13.29
N ASP A 47 3.91 -26.48 -13.42
CA ASP A 47 3.33 -27.82 -13.28
C ASP A 47 3.74 -28.73 -14.44
N GLU A 48 3.63 -28.26 -15.68
CA GLU A 48 4.06 -29.00 -16.89
C GLU A 48 5.54 -29.34 -16.86
N LEU A 49 6.38 -28.47 -16.30
CA LEU A 49 7.81 -28.69 -16.12
C LEU A 49 8.15 -29.57 -14.90
N GLY A 50 7.17 -29.96 -14.08
CA GLY A 50 7.37 -30.68 -12.84
C GLY A 50 8.08 -29.89 -11.73
N LEU A 51 8.11 -28.57 -11.83
CA LEU A 51 8.80 -27.67 -10.90
C LEU A 51 7.91 -27.11 -9.79
N MET A 52 6.59 -27.32 -9.87
CA MET A 52 5.61 -26.71 -8.99
C MET A 52 5.86 -27.02 -7.50
N ASN A 53 6.35 -28.20 -7.19
CA ASN A 53 6.60 -28.61 -5.80
C ASN A 53 7.94 -28.11 -5.25
N ASP A 54 8.85 -27.71 -6.12
CA ASP A 54 10.17 -27.21 -5.76
C ASP A 54 10.25 -25.65 -5.91
N THR A 55 9.10 -25.00 -6.09
CA THR A 55 9.03 -23.56 -6.29
C THR A 55 8.32 -22.85 -5.13
N LEU A 56 9.00 -21.89 -4.51
CA LEU A 56 8.39 -20.88 -3.66
C LEU A 56 7.76 -19.82 -4.56
N PHE A 57 6.43 -19.67 -4.49
CA PHE A 57 5.67 -18.69 -5.25
C PHE A 57 5.13 -17.61 -4.30
N ILE A 58 5.52 -16.36 -4.53
CA ILE A 58 5.09 -15.22 -3.73
C ILE A 58 4.33 -14.25 -4.64
N PHE A 59 3.08 -13.97 -4.30
CA PHE A 59 2.30 -12.88 -4.88
C PHE A 59 2.19 -11.75 -3.87
N TYR A 60 2.64 -10.56 -4.26
CA TYR A 60 2.64 -9.37 -3.39
C TYR A 60 2.28 -8.13 -4.21
N SER A 61 1.38 -7.29 -3.69
CA SER A 61 1.08 -5.99 -4.30
C SER A 61 2.07 -4.93 -3.80
N ASP A 62 2.55 -4.08 -4.70
CA ASP A 62 3.54 -3.05 -4.41
C ASP A 62 3.01 -1.88 -3.55
N ASN A 63 1.71 -1.58 -3.68
CA ASN A 63 1.01 -0.55 -2.90
C ASN A 63 -0.50 -0.79 -2.94
N GLY A 64 -1.22 -0.06 -2.10
CA GLY A 64 -2.68 -0.06 -2.11
C GLY A 64 -3.29 0.46 -3.40
N GLY A 65 -4.56 0.17 -3.62
CA GLY A 65 -5.28 0.55 -4.83
C GLY A 65 -5.34 2.07 -5.03
N ASN A 66 -5.31 2.48 -6.29
CA ASN A 66 -5.38 3.89 -6.67
C ASN A 66 -6.82 4.41 -6.61
N THR A 67 -7.10 5.35 -5.73
CA THR A 67 -8.45 5.87 -5.47
C THR A 67 -8.73 7.22 -6.12
N HIS A 68 -7.74 7.91 -6.68
CA HIS A 68 -7.94 9.33 -7.05
C HIS A 68 -7.18 9.82 -8.27
N SER A 69 -6.21 9.09 -8.79
CA SER A 69 -5.41 9.58 -9.92
C SER A 69 -5.73 8.88 -11.23
N ASN A 70 -5.42 9.57 -12.35
CA ASN A 70 -5.60 9.07 -13.72
C ASN A 70 -7.06 8.78 -14.11
N VAL A 71 -8.00 9.54 -13.55
CA VAL A 71 -9.44 9.44 -13.89
C VAL A 71 -9.93 10.76 -14.49
N PRO A 72 -11.01 10.75 -15.29
CA PRO A 72 -11.63 11.98 -15.77
C PRO A 72 -11.99 12.90 -14.58
N GLY A 73 -11.69 14.19 -14.70
CA GLY A 73 -11.84 15.16 -13.60
C GLY A 73 -10.63 15.28 -12.67
N ALA A 74 -9.69 14.33 -12.70
CA ALA A 74 -8.41 14.49 -12.00
C ALA A 74 -7.49 15.45 -12.77
N ARG A 75 -6.56 16.08 -12.05
CA ARG A 75 -5.60 17.04 -12.64
C ARG A 75 -4.91 16.46 -13.89
N GLY A 76 -4.97 17.20 -15.00
CA GLY A 76 -4.37 16.81 -16.27
C GLY A 76 -5.15 15.74 -17.04
N MET A 77 -6.39 15.43 -16.60
CA MET A 77 -7.32 14.53 -17.29
C MET A 77 -8.54 15.26 -17.86
N ASP A 78 -8.71 16.55 -17.58
CA ASP A 78 -9.67 17.43 -18.27
C ASP A 78 -9.08 17.84 -19.61
N VAL A 79 -9.31 17.00 -20.62
CA VAL A 79 -8.73 17.15 -21.94
C VAL A 79 -9.80 17.40 -22.99
N THR A 80 -9.45 18.21 -24.00
CA THR A 80 -10.29 18.45 -25.18
C THR A 80 -9.89 17.57 -26.34
N GLN A 81 -10.76 17.45 -27.33
CA GLN A 81 -10.47 16.71 -28.56
C GLN A 81 -9.16 17.18 -29.20
N GLY A 82 -8.33 16.23 -29.63
CA GLY A 82 -6.98 16.48 -30.15
C GLY A 82 -5.85 16.36 -29.11
N HIS A 83 -6.17 16.29 -27.82
CA HIS A 83 -5.16 16.01 -26.80
C HIS A 83 -4.74 14.52 -26.83
N PRO A 84 -3.45 14.16 -26.63
CA PRO A 84 -2.99 12.77 -26.68
C PRO A 84 -3.70 11.79 -25.73
N LYS A 85 -4.30 12.28 -24.64
CA LYS A 85 -5.07 11.47 -23.69
C LYS A 85 -6.58 11.42 -24.01
N TRP A 86 -7.04 12.07 -25.07
CA TRP A 86 -8.48 12.18 -25.34
C TRP A 86 -9.16 10.83 -25.47
N ASP A 87 -8.64 9.94 -26.31
CA ASP A 87 -9.25 8.63 -26.55
C ASP A 87 -9.29 7.79 -25.27
N PHE A 88 -8.24 7.83 -24.46
CA PHE A 88 -8.21 7.19 -23.15
C PHE A 88 -9.30 7.72 -22.23
N VAL A 89 -9.48 9.04 -22.16
CA VAL A 89 -10.51 9.64 -21.30
C VAL A 89 -11.91 9.29 -21.78
N GLN A 90 -12.14 9.23 -23.11
CA GLN A 90 -13.44 8.82 -23.65
C GLN A 90 -13.72 7.33 -23.38
N ASP A 91 -12.73 6.49 -23.56
CA ASP A 91 -12.84 5.05 -23.26
C ASP A 91 -13.12 4.80 -21.77
N TRP A 92 -12.40 5.48 -20.88
CA TRP A 92 -12.69 5.42 -19.45
C TRP A 92 -14.12 5.82 -19.15
N LYS A 93 -14.57 6.98 -19.68
CA LYS A 93 -15.94 7.48 -19.47
C LYS A 93 -17.02 6.52 -19.98
N LYS A 94 -16.76 5.85 -21.11
CA LYS A 94 -17.64 4.82 -21.68
C LYS A 94 -17.92 3.70 -20.68
N TRP A 95 -16.90 3.21 -20.00
CA TRP A 95 -16.98 2.02 -19.16
C TRP A 95 -17.17 2.30 -17.67
N ALA A 96 -16.50 3.32 -17.16
CA ALA A 96 -16.43 3.61 -15.72
C ALA A 96 -16.99 4.99 -15.32
N GLY A 97 -17.42 5.81 -16.30
CA GLY A 97 -17.90 7.17 -16.01
C GLY A 97 -16.81 8.03 -15.36
N ASN A 98 -17.07 8.56 -14.17
CA ASN A 98 -16.12 9.32 -13.37
C ASN A 98 -15.64 8.52 -12.14
N GLN A 99 -15.84 7.21 -12.13
CA GLN A 99 -15.45 6.40 -10.98
C GLN A 99 -13.93 6.33 -10.85
N PRO A 100 -13.40 6.27 -9.61
CA PRO A 100 -11.98 6.00 -9.39
C PRO A 100 -11.62 4.58 -9.85
N PRO A 101 -10.32 4.28 -10.04
CA PRO A 101 -9.88 2.94 -10.41
C PRO A 101 -10.30 1.89 -9.39
N THR A 102 -10.10 2.19 -8.10
CA THR A 102 -10.45 1.29 -7.00
C THR A 102 -11.09 2.03 -5.84
N ASN A 103 -11.68 1.25 -4.95
CA ASN A 103 -12.07 1.66 -3.62
C ASN A 103 -11.44 0.67 -2.63
N ASN A 104 -10.65 1.15 -1.68
CA ASN A 104 -9.98 0.31 -0.70
C ASN A 104 -10.80 0.10 0.58
N ALA A 105 -12.04 0.60 0.64
CA ALA A 105 -12.89 0.46 1.83
C ALA A 105 -12.95 -1.01 2.33
N PRO A 106 -12.90 -1.23 3.65
CA PRO A 106 -12.99 -0.26 4.72
C PRO A 106 -11.70 0.53 5.01
N LEU A 107 -10.59 0.23 4.34
CA LEU A 107 -9.30 0.87 4.56
C LEU A 107 -9.31 2.31 4.04
N ARG A 108 -8.71 3.21 4.81
CA ARG A 108 -8.64 4.64 4.49
C ARG A 108 -7.69 4.91 3.33
N GLU A 109 -8.11 5.72 2.37
CA GLU A 109 -7.34 6.21 1.23
C GLU A 109 -6.76 5.09 0.32
N GLY A 110 -5.55 5.25 -0.20
CA GLY A 110 -4.97 4.32 -1.17
C GLY A 110 -3.54 4.68 -1.56
N LYS A 111 -3.16 4.31 -2.77
CA LYS A 111 -1.82 4.54 -3.33
C LYS A 111 -1.32 5.95 -3.07
N GLY A 112 -0.09 6.04 -2.54
CA GLY A 112 0.57 7.31 -2.26
C GLY A 112 0.15 7.93 -0.92
N ARG A 113 -0.46 7.14 -0.01
CA ARG A 113 -0.86 7.57 1.33
C ARG A 113 -0.31 6.64 2.40
N ILE A 114 -0.15 7.21 3.61
CA ILE A 114 0.40 6.48 4.77
C ILE A 114 -0.66 5.70 5.55
N TYR A 115 -1.95 5.87 5.21
CA TYR A 115 -3.05 5.14 5.83
C TYR A 115 -3.14 3.70 5.33
N GLU A 116 -3.94 2.87 6.00
CA GLU A 116 -4.02 1.43 5.73
C GLU A 116 -4.38 1.13 4.26
N GLY A 117 -5.22 1.93 3.61
CA GLY A 117 -5.55 1.74 2.20
C GLY A 117 -4.36 1.91 1.24
N GLY A 118 -3.32 2.63 1.67
CA GLY A 118 -2.07 2.78 0.91
C GLY A 118 -1.03 1.70 1.19
N GLN A 119 -1.06 1.11 2.38
CA GLN A 119 -0.01 0.22 2.88
C GLN A 119 -0.45 -1.23 3.05
N ARG A 120 -1.69 -1.48 3.46
CA ARG A 120 -2.21 -2.83 3.68
C ARG A 120 -2.62 -3.46 2.36
N VAL A 121 -1.80 -4.37 1.88
CA VAL A 121 -1.88 -4.97 0.55
C VAL A 121 -1.95 -6.48 0.61
N PRO A 122 -2.48 -7.15 -0.44
CA PRO A 122 -2.46 -8.60 -0.52
C PRO A 122 -1.03 -9.14 -0.57
N LEU A 123 -0.78 -10.15 0.27
CA LEU A 123 0.39 -11.01 0.21
C LEU A 123 -0.10 -12.46 0.28
N MET A 124 0.29 -13.28 -0.67
CA MET A 124 -0.01 -14.71 -0.72
C MET A 124 1.24 -15.49 -1.02
N VAL A 125 1.43 -16.60 -0.30
CA VAL A 125 2.59 -17.47 -0.46
C VAL A 125 2.13 -18.90 -0.72
N ARG A 126 2.68 -19.51 -1.76
CA ARG A 126 2.53 -20.94 -2.04
C ARG A 126 3.90 -21.60 -1.98
N TRP A 127 4.06 -22.56 -1.07
CA TRP A 127 5.29 -23.31 -0.92
C TRP A 127 4.96 -24.75 -0.48
N PRO A 128 4.76 -25.65 -1.44
CA PRO A 128 4.36 -27.02 -1.15
C PRO A 128 5.29 -27.73 -0.18
N GLY A 129 4.72 -28.41 0.81
CA GLY A 129 5.46 -29.11 1.84
C GLY A 129 6.08 -28.24 2.94
N ARG A 130 5.96 -26.91 2.85
CA ARG A 130 6.48 -25.97 3.84
C ARG A 130 5.39 -25.05 4.38
N VAL A 131 4.50 -24.55 3.54
CA VAL A 131 3.34 -23.74 3.93
C VAL A 131 2.08 -24.59 3.89
N GLU A 132 1.31 -24.56 4.99
CA GLU A 132 0.04 -25.29 5.06
C GLU A 132 -1.00 -24.63 4.13
N PRO A 133 -1.64 -25.38 3.23
CA PRO A 133 -2.65 -24.84 2.34
C PRO A 133 -3.82 -24.22 3.09
N GLY A 134 -4.18 -22.99 2.70
CA GLY A 134 -5.30 -22.25 3.31
C GLY A 134 -5.00 -21.63 4.68
N SER A 135 -3.76 -21.73 5.17
CA SER A 135 -3.37 -21.04 6.40
C SER A 135 -3.42 -19.52 6.25
N ILE A 136 -3.72 -18.84 7.36
CA ILE A 136 -3.73 -17.38 7.48
C ILE A 136 -2.84 -17.00 8.64
N ASN A 137 -2.10 -15.90 8.47
CA ASN A 137 -1.27 -15.34 9.53
C ASN A 137 -1.50 -13.83 9.60
N ASP A 138 -1.64 -13.28 10.81
CA ASP A 138 -1.94 -11.87 11.07
C ASP A 138 -0.71 -11.05 11.50
N GLU A 139 0.49 -11.63 11.42
CA GLU A 139 1.73 -10.90 11.69
C GLU A 139 1.91 -9.72 10.73
N ILE A 140 2.50 -8.64 11.25
CA ILE A 140 2.79 -7.45 10.46
C ILE A 140 4.06 -7.69 9.66
N VAL A 141 3.90 -7.89 8.35
CA VAL A 141 4.99 -8.16 7.41
C VAL A 141 5.04 -7.13 6.30
N GLY A 142 6.18 -7.02 5.63
CA GLY A 142 6.34 -6.07 4.53
C GLY A 142 7.40 -6.48 3.50
N PRO A 143 7.61 -5.67 2.46
CA PRO A 143 8.55 -5.99 1.39
C PRO A 143 10.00 -6.10 1.87
N ILE A 144 10.35 -5.45 2.99
CA ILE A 144 11.67 -5.54 3.61
C ILE A 144 12.01 -6.97 4.05
N ASP A 145 11.00 -7.78 4.37
CA ASP A 145 11.14 -9.16 4.85
C ASP A 145 11.40 -10.16 3.72
N LEU A 146 11.13 -9.79 2.48
CA LEU A 146 11.31 -10.70 1.34
C LEU A 146 12.78 -10.99 1.08
N TYR A 147 13.66 -9.99 1.26
CA TYR A 147 15.09 -10.18 1.00
C TYR A 147 15.74 -11.21 1.94
N PRO A 148 15.64 -11.08 3.27
CA PRO A 148 16.18 -12.12 4.16
C PRO A 148 15.47 -13.47 4.00
N THR A 149 14.18 -13.49 3.72
CA THR A 149 13.44 -14.72 3.45
C THR A 149 14.01 -15.47 2.23
N ILE A 150 14.24 -14.76 1.12
CA ILE A 150 14.76 -15.37 -0.11
C ILE A 150 16.18 -15.90 0.10
N LEU A 151 17.02 -15.16 0.84
CA LEU A 151 18.37 -15.64 1.18
C LEU A 151 18.31 -16.94 1.99
N GLU A 152 17.49 -16.98 3.03
CA GLU A 152 17.35 -18.17 3.87
C GLU A 152 16.80 -19.37 3.09
N VAL A 153 15.79 -19.17 2.23
CA VAL A 153 15.26 -20.21 1.33
C VAL A 153 16.34 -20.74 0.40
N ALA A 154 17.24 -19.88 -0.07
CA ALA A 154 18.36 -20.26 -0.92
C ALA A 154 19.54 -20.88 -0.16
N GLY A 155 19.48 -20.98 1.18
CA GLY A 155 20.57 -21.46 2.03
C GLY A 155 21.76 -20.52 2.06
N LEU A 156 21.51 -19.22 1.91
CA LEU A 156 22.53 -18.16 1.88
C LEU A 156 22.41 -17.27 3.12
N ASP A 157 23.55 -16.88 3.65
CA ASP A 157 23.61 -15.89 4.71
C ASP A 157 23.48 -14.46 4.16
N VAL A 158 23.01 -13.54 5.00
CA VAL A 158 23.10 -12.10 4.70
C VAL A 158 24.57 -11.72 4.54
N PRO A 159 24.96 -11.04 3.46
CA PRO A 159 26.33 -10.65 3.22
C PRO A 159 26.89 -9.86 4.40
N LYS A 160 28.13 -10.18 4.80
CA LYS A 160 28.78 -9.55 5.96
C LYS A 160 28.87 -8.03 5.79
N GLY A 161 28.37 -7.28 6.78
CA GLY A 161 28.32 -5.83 6.78
C GLY A 161 27.17 -5.21 5.99
N HIS A 162 26.26 -6.04 5.45
CA HIS A 162 25.03 -5.56 4.84
C HIS A 162 23.96 -5.38 5.94
N ILE A 163 23.35 -4.19 5.98
CA ILE A 163 22.26 -3.89 6.92
C ILE A 163 20.95 -4.35 6.26
N VAL A 164 20.15 -5.11 7.01
CA VAL A 164 18.85 -5.60 6.58
C VAL A 164 17.82 -5.14 7.61
N ASP A 165 16.79 -4.44 7.15
CA ASP A 165 15.72 -3.92 8.01
C ASP A 165 14.61 -4.94 8.27
N GLY A 166 14.53 -5.99 7.45
CA GLY A 166 13.51 -7.04 7.54
C GLY A 166 13.99 -8.28 8.27
N GLU A 167 13.03 -9.15 8.57
CA GLU A 167 13.25 -10.48 9.16
C GLU A 167 12.76 -11.56 8.20
N SER A 168 13.33 -12.75 8.28
CA SER A 168 12.86 -13.88 7.48
C SER A 168 11.44 -14.27 7.88
N LEU A 169 10.60 -14.48 6.87
CA LEU A 169 9.22 -14.95 7.05
C LEU A 169 9.12 -16.47 7.27
N ILE A 170 10.21 -17.22 7.20
CA ILE A 170 10.18 -18.69 7.34
C ILE A 170 9.48 -19.13 8.62
N PRO A 171 9.75 -18.56 9.81
CA PRO A 171 9.09 -19.00 11.04
C PRO A 171 7.56 -18.91 10.99
N ILE A 172 7.01 -17.85 10.39
CA ILE A 172 5.56 -17.67 10.26
C ILE A 172 4.98 -18.49 9.09
N LEU A 173 5.72 -18.67 8.02
CA LEU A 173 5.31 -19.50 6.87
C LEU A 173 5.21 -20.99 7.25
N GLU A 174 6.12 -21.46 8.08
CA GLU A 174 6.15 -22.84 8.59
C GLU A 174 5.36 -23.02 9.89
N GLN A 175 4.76 -21.97 10.43
CA GLN A 175 4.04 -21.99 11.71
C GLN A 175 4.91 -22.48 12.88
N SER A 176 6.22 -22.24 12.80
CA SER A 176 7.21 -22.65 13.80
C SER A 176 7.56 -21.57 14.80
N GLY A 177 7.13 -20.33 14.58
CA GLY A 177 7.40 -19.16 15.43
C GLY A 177 6.75 -17.90 14.89
N GLY A 178 7.14 -16.76 15.44
CA GLY A 178 6.78 -15.40 15.03
C GLY A 178 7.99 -14.58 14.59
N LEU A 179 7.80 -13.30 14.36
CA LEU A 179 8.87 -12.33 14.14
C LEU A 179 9.34 -11.73 15.47
N GLU A 180 10.61 -11.34 15.54
CA GLU A 180 11.19 -10.78 16.76
C GLU A 180 10.98 -9.27 16.87
N ARG A 181 10.77 -8.58 15.75
CA ARG A 181 10.57 -7.13 15.74
C ARG A 181 9.32 -6.74 16.52
N GLN A 182 9.44 -5.67 17.28
CA GLN A 182 8.35 -5.16 18.12
C GLN A 182 7.51 -4.09 17.44
N ALA A 183 8.01 -3.48 16.35
CA ALA A 183 7.33 -2.43 15.62
C ALA A 183 7.71 -2.44 14.16
N TYR A 184 6.77 -2.00 13.31
CA TYR A 184 6.96 -1.83 11.87
C TYR A 184 6.85 -0.36 11.52
N PHE A 185 7.83 0.17 10.77
CA PHE A 185 7.89 1.58 10.39
C PHE A 185 7.62 1.76 8.92
N THR A 186 6.90 2.83 8.58
CA THR A 186 6.78 3.31 7.21
C THR A 186 7.28 4.75 7.13
N TRP A 187 8.35 4.95 6.38
CA TRP A 187 8.90 6.26 6.08
C TRP A 187 8.36 6.75 4.74
N PHE A 188 7.58 7.83 4.75
CA PHE A 188 6.95 8.38 3.55
C PHE A 188 7.22 9.88 3.44
N PRO A 189 8.43 10.31 3.00
CA PRO A 189 8.81 11.73 2.93
C PRO A 189 8.28 12.43 1.67
N HIS A 190 7.23 11.91 1.04
CA HIS A 190 6.71 12.38 -0.25
C HIS A 190 5.25 12.83 -0.12
N LEU A 191 4.80 13.75 -0.99
CA LEU A 191 3.45 14.35 -1.02
C LEU A 191 3.10 15.05 0.30
N VAL A 192 2.62 14.31 1.28
CA VAL A 192 2.42 14.76 2.66
C VAL A 192 3.43 14.01 3.53
N PRO A 193 4.60 14.61 3.78
CA PRO A 193 5.69 13.93 4.48
C PRO A 193 5.25 13.41 5.84
N ALA A 194 5.41 12.11 6.05
CA ALA A 194 5.00 11.45 7.27
C ALA A 194 5.85 10.22 7.58
N VAL A 195 5.83 9.79 8.81
CA VAL A 195 6.30 8.49 9.27
C VAL A 195 5.21 7.85 10.09
N SER A 196 5.04 6.55 9.96
CA SER A 196 4.18 5.79 10.86
C SER A 196 4.95 4.67 11.54
N VAL A 197 4.53 4.38 12.78
CA VAL A 197 4.91 3.17 13.51
C VAL A 197 3.67 2.36 13.79
N ARG A 198 3.79 1.06 13.59
CA ARG A 198 2.80 0.08 13.98
C ARG A 198 3.36 -0.89 14.98
N GLN A 199 2.70 -0.99 16.16
CA GLN A 199 3.06 -1.91 17.25
C GLN A 199 1.80 -2.62 17.71
N GLY A 200 1.69 -3.90 17.40
CA GLY A 200 0.46 -4.66 17.58
C GLY A 200 -0.73 -3.99 16.89
N ASP A 201 -1.79 -3.71 17.65
CA ASP A 201 -3.00 -3.08 17.14
C ASP A 201 -2.90 -1.56 17.00
N TRP A 202 -1.87 -0.96 17.56
CA TRP A 202 -1.70 0.49 17.57
C TRP A 202 -0.91 0.99 16.36
N LYS A 203 -1.38 2.10 15.78
CA LYS A 203 -0.67 2.85 14.74
C LYS A 203 -0.60 4.32 15.11
N LEU A 204 0.62 4.86 15.17
CA LEU A 204 0.86 6.30 15.27
C LEU A 204 1.39 6.80 13.94
N ILE A 205 0.80 7.89 13.45
CA ILE A 205 1.29 8.65 12.30
C ILE A 205 1.79 9.99 12.79
N ARG A 206 3.05 10.34 12.45
CA ARG A 206 3.63 11.68 12.63
C ARG A 206 3.73 12.32 11.25
N ARG A 207 3.00 13.41 11.03
CA ARG A 207 3.12 14.22 9.81
C ARG A 207 4.04 15.39 10.06
N PHE A 208 4.96 15.60 9.12
CA PHE A 208 5.88 16.73 9.15
C PHE A 208 5.24 17.91 8.44
N GLU A 209 5.05 19.00 9.17
CA GLU A 209 4.42 20.19 8.60
C GLU A 209 5.43 21.03 7.79
N PRO A 210 5.00 21.66 6.71
CA PRO A 210 5.89 22.34 5.78
C PRO A 210 6.42 23.68 6.29
N HIS A 211 5.89 24.22 7.40
CA HIS A 211 6.21 25.54 7.91
C HIS A 211 6.37 25.54 9.43
N PRO A 212 7.36 26.30 9.97
CA PRO A 212 7.65 26.31 11.41
C PRO A 212 6.48 26.73 12.31
N ASN A 213 5.50 27.47 11.78
CA ASN A 213 4.34 27.93 12.53
C ASN A 213 3.19 26.91 12.58
N TYR A 214 3.32 25.79 11.89
CA TYR A 214 2.34 24.69 11.96
C TYR A 214 2.91 23.59 12.85
N PRO A 215 2.18 23.17 13.88
CA PRO A 215 2.62 22.07 14.71
C PRO A 215 2.63 20.78 13.90
N GLU A 216 3.58 19.90 14.19
CA GLU A 216 3.51 18.53 13.71
C GLU A 216 2.22 17.86 14.19
N VAL A 217 1.58 17.11 13.32
CA VAL A 217 0.33 16.43 13.62
C VAL A 217 0.63 14.99 14.04
N ARG A 218 0.01 14.53 15.13
CA ARG A 218 0.00 13.13 15.56
C ARG A 218 -1.40 12.59 15.38
N GLU A 219 -1.48 11.42 14.75
CA GLU A 219 -2.73 10.68 14.60
C GLU A 219 -2.51 9.28 15.19
N LEU A 220 -3.32 8.90 16.19
CA LEU A 220 -3.25 7.61 16.86
C LEU A 220 -4.50 6.80 16.58
N TYR A 221 -4.33 5.57 16.13
CA TYR A 221 -5.43 4.66 15.82
C TYR A 221 -5.24 3.31 16.49
N ASN A 222 -6.34 2.69 16.93
CA ASN A 222 -6.40 1.28 17.28
C ASN A 222 -7.00 0.51 16.10
N LEU A 223 -6.19 -0.16 15.33
CA LEU A 223 -6.61 -0.82 14.08
C LEU A 223 -7.44 -2.09 14.30
N LEU A 224 -7.45 -2.65 15.52
CA LEU A 224 -8.34 -3.75 15.88
C LEU A 224 -9.80 -3.27 15.93
N GLU A 225 -10.02 -2.08 16.48
CA GLU A 225 -11.35 -1.50 16.67
C GLU A 225 -11.76 -0.58 15.50
N ASP A 226 -10.78 0.08 14.87
CA ASP A 226 -10.97 1.07 13.81
C ASP A 226 -9.96 0.89 12.66
N ILE A 227 -10.16 -0.18 11.88
CA ILE A 227 -9.34 -0.45 10.69
C ILE A 227 -9.43 0.65 9.63
N SER A 228 -10.48 1.47 9.70
CA SER A 228 -10.76 2.58 8.77
C SER A 228 -10.06 3.89 9.16
N GLU A 229 -9.34 3.92 10.30
CA GLU A 229 -8.60 5.10 10.76
C GLU A 229 -9.48 6.38 10.82
N THR A 230 -10.71 6.23 11.33
CA THR A 230 -11.72 7.30 11.39
C THR A 230 -11.69 8.09 12.68
N GLN A 231 -11.23 7.46 13.77
CA GLN A 231 -11.21 8.06 15.11
C GLN A 231 -9.77 8.28 15.57
N ASN A 232 -9.29 9.52 15.47
CA ASN A 232 -7.97 9.89 15.99
C ASN A 232 -8.00 10.00 17.52
N LEU A 233 -7.33 9.08 18.20
CA LEU A 233 -7.26 8.98 19.66
C LEU A 233 -6.10 9.77 20.28
N ALA A 234 -5.33 10.54 19.52
CA ALA A 234 -4.11 11.19 20.00
C ALA A 234 -4.35 12.16 21.16
N SER A 235 -5.47 12.88 21.17
CA SER A 235 -5.82 13.78 22.26
C SER A 235 -6.33 13.07 23.52
N GLU A 236 -6.88 11.87 23.35
CA GLU A 236 -7.45 11.07 24.45
C GLU A 236 -6.39 10.19 25.13
N MET A 237 -5.33 9.83 24.39
CA MET A 237 -4.30 8.88 24.84
C MET A 237 -2.87 9.45 24.70
N PRO A 238 -2.54 10.56 25.36
CA PRO A 238 -1.25 11.22 25.20
C PRO A 238 -0.06 10.35 25.62
N ASP A 239 -0.24 9.47 26.61
CA ASP A 239 0.81 8.56 27.05
C ASP A 239 1.15 7.52 25.96
N LYS A 240 0.13 6.98 25.27
CA LYS A 240 0.35 6.05 24.14
C LYS A 240 0.99 6.77 22.95
N VAL A 241 0.61 8.02 22.70
CA VAL A 241 1.29 8.84 21.69
C VAL A 241 2.76 9.01 22.04
N ALA A 242 3.09 9.35 23.28
CA ALA A 242 4.49 9.54 23.70
C ALA A 242 5.31 8.24 23.60
N GLU A 243 4.72 7.11 23.97
CA GLU A 243 5.35 5.79 23.83
C GLU A 243 5.73 5.49 22.37
N LEU A 244 4.78 5.62 21.45
CA LEU A 244 5.00 5.29 20.05
C LEU A 244 5.83 6.36 19.31
N ASP A 245 5.71 7.62 19.72
CA ASP A 245 6.50 8.74 19.17
C ASP A 245 7.99 8.58 19.51
N ALA A 246 8.30 8.03 20.70
CA ALA A 246 9.67 7.70 21.09
C ALA A 246 10.27 6.59 20.18
N LEU A 247 9.48 5.63 19.73
CA LEU A 247 9.93 4.62 18.76
C LEU A 247 10.23 5.26 17.39
N ILE A 248 9.44 6.25 16.96
CA ILE A 248 9.70 7.00 15.73
C ILE A 248 11.02 7.80 15.87
N ASP A 249 11.26 8.46 17.00
CA ASP A 249 12.50 9.19 17.23
C ASP A 249 13.71 8.27 17.16
N GLN A 250 13.62 7.10 17.80
CA GLN A 250 14.68 6.10 17.76
C GLN A 250 14.91 5.59 16.32
N PHE A 251 13.85 5.28 15.59
CA PHE A 251 13.94 4.86 14.19
C PHE A 251 14.65 5.92 13.31
N ILE A 252 14.28 7.20 13.45
CA ILE A 252 14.91 8.29 12.70
C ILE A 252 16.41 8.39 13.02
N GLN A 253 16.76 8.25 14.30
CA GLN A 253 18.15 8.28 14.77
C GLN A 253 18.95 7.09 14.24
N ASP A 254 18.44 5.88 14.37
CA ASP A 254 19.14 4.64 14.02
C ASP A 254 19.38 4.51 12.51
N THR A 255 18.39 4.95 11.71
CA THR A 255 18.46 4.91 10.25
C THR A 255 19.09 6.14 9.64
N ASN A 256 19.36 7.18 10.43
CA ASN A 256 19.77 8.50 9.93
C ASN A 256 18.82 9.03 8.85
N ALA A 257 17.53 8.79 9.02
CA ALA A 257 16.49 9.19 8.08
C ALA A 257 16.43 10.72 7.97
N LEU A 258 16.37 11.22 6.74
CA LEU A 258 16.29 12.66 6.48
C LEU A 258 14.89 13.18 6.77
N ALA A 259 14.66 13.63 8.00
CA ALA A 259 13.41 14.29 8.36
C ALA A 259 13.24 15.59 7.56
N PRO A 260 12.05 15.85 7.01
CA PRO A 260 11.77 17.11 6.32
C PRO A 260 11.99 18.30 7.25
N ILE A 261 12.70 19.31 6.75
CA ILE A 261 12.93 20.57 7.49
C ILE A 261 11.85 21.55 7.06
N PRO A 262 11.13 22.19 7.99
CA PRO A 262 10.15 23.21 7.66
C PRO A 262 10.77 24.34 6.81
N ASN A 263 10.09 24.70 5.72
CA ASN A 263 10.52 25.79 4.85
C ASN A 263 10.05 27.15 5.41
N PRO A 264 10.93 28.05 5.86
CA PRO A 264 10.54 29.36 6.38
C PRO A 264 9.89 30.26 5.33
N ASP A 265 10.16 30.03 4.04
CA ASP A 265 9.58 30.78 2.93
C ASP A 265 8.32 30.11 2.37
N PHE A 266 7.77 29.12 3.07
CA PHE A 266 6.55 28.42 2.65
C PHE A 266 5.36 29.38 2.53
N ASN A 267 4.72 29.39 1.37
CA ASN A 267 3.51 30.16 1.12
C ASN A 267 2.32 29.23 0.86
N ALA A 268 1.46 29.10 1.85
CA ALA A 268 0.28 28.24 1.77
C ALA A 268 -0.67 28.60 0.60
N ALA A 269 -0.73 29.88 0.17
CA ALA A 269 -1.55 30.27 -0.96
C ALA A 269 -1.01 29.75 -2.29
N VAL A 270 0.32 29.67 -2.45
CA VAL A 270 0.96 29.09 -3.65
C VAL A 270 0.81 27.58 -3.67
N GLN A 271 0.90 26.95 -2.51
CA GLN A 271 0.76 25.50 -2.41
C GLN A 271 -0.66 25.03 -2.69
N ARG A 272 -1.69 25.78 -2.28
CA ARG A 272 -3.08 25.47 -2.63
C ARG A 272 -3.28 25.40 -4.15
N ILE A 273 -2.64 26.26 -4.93
CA ILE A 273 -2.68 26.20 -6.40
C ILE A 273 -2.06 24.90 -6.93
N ASN A 274 -1.07 24.36 -6.24
CA ASN A 274 -0.40 23.11 -6.63
C ASN A 274 -1.07 21.86 -6.04
N ASN A 275 -1.80 22.00 -4.93
CA ASN A 275 -2.46 20.90 -4.20
C ASN A 275 -3.97 20.82 -4.43
N ASP A 276 -4.58 21.72 -5.24
CA ASP A 276 -5.99 21.60 -5.64
C ASP A 276 -6.34 20.30 -6.40
N ALA A 277 -5.38 19.38 -6.49
CA ALA A 277 -5.58 18.01 -6.95
C ALA A 277 -5.74 16.99 -5.81
N ASP A 278 -5.67 17.44 -4.55
CA ASP A 278 -5.76 16.59 -3.38
C ASP A 278 -6.70 17.25 -2.37
N PRO A 279 -8.01 16.93 -2.40
CA PRO A 279 -8.90 17.35 -1.33
C PRO A 279 -8.52 16.53 -0.08
N ILE A 280 -7.57 17.07 0.71
CA ILE A 280 -7.51 16.75 2.14
C ILE A 280 -8.59 17.61 2.78
N ALA A 281 -9.79 17.10 2.84
CA ALA A 281 -10.87 17.55 3.69
C ALA A 281 -11.43 16.37 4.43
#